data_40f4971234c334c19f75dd794de2d0a8
#
_entry.id   40f4971234c334c19f75dd794de2d0a8
#
_cell.length_a   1.000
_cell.length_b   1.000
_cell.length_c   1.000
_cell.angle_alpha   90.00
_cell.angle_beta   90.00
_cell.angle_gamma   90.00
#
_symmetry.space_group_name_H-M   'P 1'
#
loop_
_entity.id
_entity.type
_entity.pdbx_description
1 polymer ?
#
loop_
_entity_poly.entity_id
_entity_poly.type
_entity_poly.pdbx_seq_one_letter_code
_entity_poly.pdbx_strand_id
1 'polypeptide(L)'
;CLPFAGEVYMGHLRYSTTGRSGISYLHPFLRRNNWRSRNLSLAGNFNLTNVDEILQYIVERGQHPRHNADTFIILEQLGYLLDYEVEHLYRRFKAEGLAGQAMNDAIEENIDIEHILQEASARWDGGYVITGLLGSGDLFAFRDPHGIRPAFYYASDEVIVVASERPVIQTVFDLPVTEVKELMPGQSIVVKRNGNMKVSTIHPAVEV
;
A
#
# COMPACT_ATOMS: atom_id res chain seq x y z
N CYS A 1 20.36 19.02 -6.84
CA CYS A 1 19.54 17.80 -6.98
C CYS A 1 18.49 18.05 -8.05
N LEU A 2 18.33 17.14 -8.99
CA LEU A 2 17.23 17.18 -9.96
C LEU A 2 15.92 16.89 -9.21
N PRO A 3 14.87 17.72 -9.41
CA PRO A 3 13.55 17.42 -8.85
C PRO A 3 13.06 16.06 -9.36
N PHE A 4 12.44 15.27 -8.48
CA PHE A 4 11.91 13.94 -8.82
C PHE A 4 12.97 12.92 -9.33
N ALA A 5 14.25 13.07 -9.00
CA ALA A 5 15.25 12.05 -9.23
C ALA A 5 15.16 10.97 -8.14
N GLY A 6 14.52 9.85 -8.42
CA GLY A 6 14.33 8.72 -7.51
C GLY A 6 14.19 7.41 -8.28
N GLU A 7 14.30 6.29 -7.59
CA GLU A 7 14.12 4.95 -8.16
C GLU A 7 12.66 4.46 -8.02
N VAL A 8 11.91 5.03 -7.07
CA VAL A 8 10.52 4.66 -6.80
C VAL A 8 9.65 5.90 -6.79
N TYR A 9 8.53 5.82 -7.47
CA TYR A 9 7.57 6.91 -7.61
C TYR A 9 6.17 6.44 -7.28
N MET A 10 5.43 7.30 -6.59
CA MET A 10 4.00 7.15 -6.37
C MET A 10 3.30 8.44 -6.78
N GLY A 11 2.27 8.34 -7.59
CA GLY A 11 1.49 9.47 -8.07
C GLY A 11 -0.01 9.19 -7.99
N HIS A 12 -0.80 10.24 -7.81
CA HIS A 12 -2.25 10.16 -7.81
C HIS A 12 -2.86 11.40 -8.49
N LEU A 13 -3.71 11.15 -9.48
CA LEU A 13 -4.51 12.19 -10.13
C LEU A 13 -5.92 12.18 -9.51
N ARG A 14 -6.26 13.26 -8.81
CA ARG A 14 -7.57 13.41 -8.16
C ARG A 14 -8.44 14.41 -8.89
N TYR A 15 -9.70 14.03 -9.11
CA TYR A 15 -10.78 14.98 -9.41
C TYR A 15 -11.83 14.94 -8.29
N SER A 16 -12.39 16.10 -7.98
CA SER A 16 -13.39 16.24 -6.91
C SER A 16 -14.77 15.83 -7.44
N THR A 17 -15.35 14.77 -6.88
CA THR A 17 -16.73 14.35 -7.21
C THR A 17 -17.70 14.77 -6.12
N THR A 18 -17.51 14.30 -4.91
CA THR A 18 -18.33 14.61 -3.74
C THR A 18 -17.42 14.57 -2.51
N GLY A 19 -17.47 15.62 -1.68
CA GLY A 19 -16.69 15.67 -0.45
C GLY A 19 -15.84 16.93 -0.32
N ARG A 20 -15.08 17.01 0.79
CA ARG A 20 -14.23 18.17 1.10
C ARG A 20 -13.07 18.26 0.11
N SER A 21 -12.93 19.40 -0.53
CA SER A 21 -11.81 19.72 -1.41
C SER A 21 -10.76 20.54 -0.63
N GLY A 22 -9.49 20.29 -0.89
CA GLY A 22 -8.37 21.01 -0.28
C GLY A 22 -7.08 20.21 -0.41
N ILE A 23 -5.93 20.88 -0.28
CA ILE A 23 -4.59 20.28 -0.39
C ILE A 23 -4.40 19.15 0.63
N SER A 24 -4.98 19.26 1.82
CA SER A 24 -4.91 18.23 2.87
C SER A 24 -5.62 16.91 2.53
N TYR A 25 -6.39 16.87 1.45
CA TYR A 25 -7.07 15.66 0.96
C TYR A 25 -6.45 15.09 -0.32
N LEU A 26 -5.31 15.64 -0.75
CA LEU A 26 -4.58 15.12 -1.92
C LEU A 26 -3.72 13.92 -1.53
N HIS A 27 -3.77 12.90 -2.36
CA HIS A 27 -2.87 11.74 -2.26
C HIS A 27 -1.51 12.06 -2.91
N PRO A 28 -0.44 11.37 -2.51
CA PRO A 28 -0.38 10.34 -1.46
C PRO A 28 -0.42 10.95 -0.05
N PHE A 29 -1.06 10.23 0.87
CA PHE A 29 -0.95 10.54 2.29
C PHE A 29 0.33 9.91 2.86
N LEU A 30 0.94 10.58 3.84
CA LEU A 30 2.17 10.14 4.45
C LEU A 30 2.03 10.05 5.98
N ARG A 31 2.25 8.85 6.50
CA ARG A 31 2.46 8.59 7.91
C ARG A 31 3.95 8.60 8.20
N ARG A 32 4.37 9.52 9.06
CA ARG A 32 5.79 9.70 9.42
C ARG A 32 6.10 9.13 10.80
N ASN A 33 7.22 8.47 10.89
CA ASN A 33 7.80 7.96 12.11
C ASN A 33 9.31 8.20 12.10
N ASN A 34 9.94 8.34 13.28
CA ASN A 34 11.40 8.46 13.37
C ASN A 34 12.12 7.17 13.00
N TRP A 35 11.44 6.04 13.08
CA TRP A 35 11.95 4.76 12.62
C TRP A 35 11.58 4.55 11.15
N ARG A 36 12.60 4.42 10.28
CA ARG A 36 12.40 4.37 8.82
C ARG A 36 11.40 3.31 8.38
N SER A 37 11.51 2.07 8.91
CA SER A 37 10.63 0.96 8.58
C SER A 37 9.16 1.16 8.96
N ARG A 38 8.85 2.14 9.82
CA ARG A 38 7.47 2.50 10.23
C ARG A 38 6.85 3.63 9.41
N ASN A 39 7.58 4.18 8.43
CA ASN A 39 7.02 5.17 7.53
C ASN A 39 6.22 4.48 6.43
N LEU A 40 5.07 5.07 6.11
CA LEU A 40 4.16 4.56 5.09
C LEU A 40 3.55 5.71 4.32
N SER A 41 3.63 5.65 3.01
CA SER A 41 2.88 6.50 2.09
C SER A 41 1.80 5.67 1.40
N LEU A 42 0.59 6.24 1.24
CA LEU A 42 -0.57 5.55 0.68
C LEU A 42 -1.30 6.43 -0.33
N ALA A 43 -1.62 5.85 -1.45
CA ALA A 43 -2.53 6.43 -2.43
C ALA A 43 -3.51 5.35 -2.93
N GLY A 44 -4.66 5.77 -3.44
CA GLY A 44 -5.61 4.81 -4.00
C GLY A 44 -6.94 5.41 -4.36
N ASN A 45 -7.77 4.59 -4.96
CA ASN A 45 -9.16 4.86 -5.25
C ASN A 45 -10.02 3.99 -4.33
N PHE A 46 -10.72 4.63 -3.40
CA PHE A 46 -11.50 3.96 -2.37
C PHE A 46 -12.97 4.36 -2.45
N ASN A 47 -13.81 3.42 -2.12
CA ASN A 47 -15.19 3.64 -1.76
C ASN A 47 -15.61 2.53 -0.78
N LEU A 48 -15.23 2.71 0.48
CA LEU A 48 -15.58 1.77 1.55
C LEU A 48 -16.94 2.14 2.15
N THR A 49 -17.75 1.13 2.39
CA THR A 49 -19.10 1.29 2.96
C THR A 49 -19.09 1.35 4.48
N ASN A 50 -18.03 0.81 5.10
CA ASN A 50 -17.95 0.61 6.55
C ASN A 50 -16.78 1.35 7.22
N VAL A 51 -16.46 2.56 6.73
CA VAL A 51 -15.36 3.39 7.25
C VAL A 51 -15.48 3.67 8.75
N ASP A 52 -16.70 3.90 9.25
CA ASP A 52 -16.95 4.18 10.67
C ASP A 52 -16.61 2.98 11.58
N GLU A 53 -16.86 1.75 11.11
CA GLU A 53 -16.49 0.53 11.82
C GLU A 53 -14.96 0.37 11.91
N ILE A 54 -14.25 0.68 10.80
CA ILE A 54 -12.79 0.65 10.77
C ILE A 54 -12.23 1.74 11.71
N LEU A 55 -12.82 2.94 11.69
CA LEU A 55 -12.44 4.02 12.60
C LEU A 55 -12.61 3.59 14.07
N GLN A 56 -13.75 3.02 14.42
CA GLN A 56 -13.98 2.51 15.78
C GLN A 56 -12.94 1.45 16.17
N TYR A 57 -12.66 0.50 15.27
CA TYR A 57 -11.67 -0.54 15.49
C TYR A 57 -10.28 0.01 15.84
N ILE A 58 -9.79 1.05 15.14
CA ILE A 58 -8.48 1.63 15.41
C ILE A 58 -8.48 2.53 16.64
N VAL A 59 -9.58 3.24 16.93
CA VAL A 59 -9.73 4.06 18.14
C VAL A 59 -9.71 3.19 19.40
N GLU A 60 -10.39 2.05 19.41
CA GLU A 60 -10.36 1.09 20.52
C GLU A 60 -8.93 0.55 20.80
N ARG A 61 -8.03 0.66 19.81
CA ARG A 61 -6.60 0.28 19.92
C ARG A 61 -5.67 1.46 20.18
N GLY A 62 -6.26 2.60 20.60
CA GLY A 62 -5.51 3.78 21.00
C GLY A 62 -5.06 4.68 19.85
N GLN A 63 -5.50 4.41 18.63
CA GLN A 63 -5.22 5.30 17.50
C GLN A 63 -6.22 6.46 17.46
N HIS A 64 -5.75 7.65 17.10
CA HIS A 64 -6.58 8.85 17.01
C HIS A 64 -6.38 9.56 15.67
N PRO A 65 -7.03 9.08 14.58
CA PRO A 65 -6.92 9.70 13.27
C PRO A 65 -7.30 11.18 13.31
N ARG A 66 -6.52 12.01 12.64
CA ARG A 66 -6.75 13.48 12.59
C ARG A 66 -7.86 13.86 11.61
N HIS A 67 -8.20 12.98 10.68
CA HIS A 67 -9.19 13.18 9.64
C HIS A 67 -10.04 11.92 9.48
N ASN A 68 -11.32 12.11 9.17
CA ASN A 68 -12.29 11.04 8.94
C ASN A 68 -12.39 10.68 7.44
N ALA A 69 -11.34 10.94 6.64
CA ALA A 69 -11.31 10.50 5.25
C ALA A 69 -10.91 9.02 5.18
N ASP A 70 -11.58 8.25 4.33
CA ASP A 70 -11.37 6.81 4.13
C ASP A 70 -9.88 6.47 4.02
N THR A 71 -9.19 7.15 3.12
CA THR A 71 -7.75 6.91 2.87
C THR A 71 -6.91 7.17 4.12
N PHE A 72 -7.27 8.16 4.93
CA PHE A 72 -6.53 8.48 6.14
C PHE A 72 -6.76 7.42 7.23
N ILE A 73 -8.00 6.94 7.37
CA ILE A 73 -8.34 5.85 8.30
C ILE A 73 -7.61 4.56 7.91
N ILE A 74 -7.59 4.23 6.60
CA ILE A 74 -6.85 3.07 6.09
C ILE A 74 -5.34 3.24 6.30
N LEU A 75 -4.78 4.44 6.07
CA LEU A 75 -3.37 4.72 6.35
C LEU A 75 -3.02 4.46 7.82
N GLU A 76 -3.86 4.93 8.75
CA GLU A 76 -3.61 4.74 10.18
C GLU A 76 -3.79 3.28 10.61
N GLN A 77 -4.75 2.55 10.02
CA GLN A 77 -4.92 1.12 10.27
C GLN A 77 -3.72 0.31 9.79
N LEU A 78 -3.29 0.53 8.55
CA LEU A 78 -2.09 -0.13 8.00
C LEU A 78 -0.84 0.26 8.78
N GLY A 79 -0.72 1.54 9.15
CA GLY A 79 0.40 2.03 9.95
C GLY A 79 0.45 1.41 11.36
N TYR A 80 -0.69 1.20 11.99
CA TYR A 80 -0.79 0.49 13.26
C TYR A 80 -0.30 -0.97 13.14
N LEU A 81 -0.75 -1.69 12.11
CA LEU A 81 -0.32 -3.07 11.87
C LEU A 81 1.17 -3.14 11.51
N LEU A 82 1.66 -2.19 10.73
CA LEU A 82 3.08 -2.07 10.41
C LEU A 82 3.92 -1.82 11.67
N ASP A 83 3.47 -0.96 12.58
CA ASP A 83 4.15 -0.71 13.86
C ASP A 83 4.23 -1.99 14.71
N TYR A 84 3.15 -2.77 14.72
CA TYR A 84 3.09 -4.03 15.45
C TYR A 84 4.04 -5.07 14.87
N GLU A 85 4.06 -5.22 13.55
CA GLU A 85 4.97 -6.11 12.83
C GLU A 85 6.44 -5.74 13.07
N VAL A 86 6.78 -4.46 12.93
CA VAL A 86 8.15 -3.96 13.20
C VAL A 86 8.57 -4.20 14.65
N GLU A 87 7.66 -4.00 15.63
CA GLU A 87 7.94 -4.27 17.04
C GLU A 87 8.16 -5.76 17.30
N HIS A 88 7.37 -6.63 16.65
CA HIS A 88 7.53 -8.08 16.73
C HIS A 88 8.90 -8.52 16.22
N LEU A 89 9.26 -8.07 15.01
CA LEU A 89 10.56 -8.36 14.40
C LEU A 89 11.73 -7.82 15.24
N TYR A 90 11.59 -6.60 15.78
CA TYR A 90 12.60 -6.03 16.67
C TYR A 90 12.87 -6.92 17.88
N ARG A 91 11.82 -7.38 18.56
CA ARG A 91 11.97 -8.25 19.74
C ARG A 91 12.62 -9.58 19.38
N ARG A 92 12.23 -10.17 18.26
CA ARG A 92 12.81 -11.40 17.74
C ARG A 92 14.31 -11.22 17.47
N PHE A 93 14.68 -10.27 16.64
CA PHE A 93 16.08 -10.06 16.25
C PHE A 93 16.96 -9.56 17.41
N LYS A 94 16.39 -8.82 18.37
CA LYS A 94 17.08 -8.47 19.59
C LYS A 94 17.43 -9.69 20.44
N ALA A 95 16.52 -10.66 20.52
CA ALA A 95 16.79 -11.94 21.20
C ALA A 95 17.87 -12.78 20.48
N GLU A 96 17.99 -12.61 19.15
CA GLU A 96 19.05 -13.20 18.32
C GLU A 96 20.38 -12.44 18.41
N GLY A 97 20.43 -11.31 19.14
CA GLY A 97 21.65 -10.52 19.39
C GLY A 97 21.94 -9.44 18.33
N LEU A 98 21.02 -9.15 17.42
CA LEU A 98 21.20 -8.09 16.44
C LEU A 98 21.08 -6.71 17.08
N ALA A 99 21.83 -5.73 16.53
CA ALA A 99 21.78 -4.33 16.97
C ALA A 99 22.17 -3.38 15.82
N GLY A 100 21.89 -2.09 15.99
CA GLY A 100 22.29 -1.03 15.05
C GLY A 100 21.75 -1.23 13.63
N GLN A 101 22.60 -1.07 12.62
CA GLN A 101 22.19 -1.16 11.22
C GLN A 101 21.75 -2.56 10.83
N ALA A 102 22.44 -3.62 11.33
CA ALA A 102 22.06 -5.01 11.07
C ALA A 102 20.64 -5.34 11.56
N MET A 103 20.23 -4.75 12.68
CA MET A 103 18.85 -4.84 13.20
C MET A 103 17.86 -4.21 12.22
N ASN A 104 18.16 -3.00 11.74
CA ASN A 104 17.28 -2.29 10.81
C ASN A 104 17.13 -3.05 9.48
N ASP A 105 18.24 -3.53 8.92
CA ASP A 105 18.25 -4.28 7.67
C ASP A 105 17.46 -5.58 7.82
N ALA A 106 17.65 -6.32 8.89
CA ALA A 106 16.90 -7.54 9.17
C ALA A 106 15.40 -7.29 9.33
N ILE A 107 14.99 -6.21 9.97
CA ILE A 107 13.57 -5.83 10.08
C ILE A 107 13.01 -5.53 8.69
N GLU A 108 13.66 -4.66 7.93
CA GLU A 108 13.17 -4.23 6.61
C GLU A 108 13.04 -5.40 5.63
N GLU A 109 13.96 -6.34 5.65
CA GLU A 109 13.90 -7.55 4.82
C GLU A 109 12.76 -8.49 5.20
N ASN A 110 12.37 -8.52 6.47
CA ASN A 110 11.41 -9.49 7.00
C ASN A 110 10.01 -8.95 7.24
N ILE A 111 9.71 -7.68 6.94
CA ILE A 111 8.33 -7.16 7.00
C ILE A 111 7.44 -7.96 6.05
N ASP A 112 6.40 -8.59 6.60
CA ASP A 112 5.39 -9.33 5.85
C ASP A 112 4.22 -8.41 5.46
N ILE A 113 4.37 -7.75 4.31
CA ILE A 113 3.36 -6.83 3.76
C ILE A 113 2.07 -7.57 3.43
N GLU A 114 2.16 -8.80 2.93
CA GLU A 114 0.98 -9.60 2.56
C GLU A 114 0.13 -9.91 3.79
N HIS A 115 0.77 -10.28 4.91
CA HIS A 115 0.08 -10.49 6.17
C HIS A 115 -0.58 -9.22 6.70
N ILE A 116 0.11 -8.08 6.63
CA ILE A 116 -0.46 -6.77 7.02
C ILE A 116 -1.69 -6.45 6.17
N LEU A 117 -1.63 -6.64 4.85
CA LEU A 117 -2.76 -6.42 3.94
C LEU A 117 -3.93 -7.35 4.25
N GLN A 118 -3.64 -8.63 4.51
CA GLN A 118 -4.65 -9.63 4.83
C GLN A 118 -5.39 -9.30 6.13
N GLU A 119 -4.67 -8.93 7.18
CA GLU A 119 -5.26 -8.58 8.47
C GLU A 119 -6.08 -7.28 8.39
N ALA A 120 -5.55 -6.26 7.71
CA ALA A 120 -6.27 -4.99 7.56
C ALA A 120 -7.57 -5.18 6.76
N SER A 121 -7.46 -5.79 5.59
CA SER A 121 -8.55 -5.88 4.61
C SER A 121 -9.63 -6.91 4.98
N ALA A 122 -9.40 -7.78 5.95
CA ALA A 122 -10.42 -8.68 6.49
C ALA A 122 -11.67 -7.95 7.03
N ARG A 123 -11.54 -6.62 7.26
CA ARG A 123 -12.63 -5.75 7.74
C ARG A 123 -13.13 -4.76 6.71
N TRP A 124 -12.53 -4.71 5.52
CA TRP A 124 -12.91 -3.71 4.52
C TRP A 124 -14.08 -4.21 3.69
N ASP A 125 -15.10 -3.38 3.58
CA ASP A 125 -16.24 -3.61 2.70
C ASP A 125 -16.31 -2.48 1.66
N GLY A 126 -16.41 -2.85 0.38
CA GLY A 126 -16.47 -1.90 -0.74
C GLY A 126 -15.43 -2.13 -1.82
N GLY A 127 -15.34 -1.17 -2.75
CA GLY A 127 -14.41 -1.23 -3.87
C GLY A 127 -13.16 -0.39 -3.64
N TYR A 128 -11.99 -0.99 -3.86
CA TYR A 128 -10.72 -0.26 -3.69
C TYR A 128 -9.58 -0.82 -4.53
N VAL A 129 -8.70 0.08 -4.92
CA VAL A 129 -7.32 -0.22 -5.33
C VAL A 129 -6.41 0.71 -4.57
N ILE A 130 -5.47 0.14 -3.84
CA ILE A 130 -4.50 0.90 -3.06
C ILE A 130 -3.08 0.63 -3.53
N THR A 131 -2.23 1.64 -3.40
CA THR A 131 -0.79 1.53 -3.55
C THR A 131 -0.12 2.09 -2.32
N GLY A 132 0.90 1.43 -1.82
CA GLY A 132 1.66 1.84 -0.66
C GLY A 132 3.16 1.80 -0.91
N LEU A 133 3.87 2.71 -0.25
CA LEU A 133 5.33 2.78 -0.26
C LEU A 133 5.81 2.86 1.19
N LEU A 134 6.61 1.88 1.60
CA LEU A 134 7.22 1.84 2.92
C LEU A 134 8.52 2.66 2.95
N GLY A 135 8.90 3.14 4.11
CA GLY A 135 10.17 3.82 4.31
C GLY A 135 11.41 2.95 4.04
N SER A 136 11.26 1.63 4.05
CA SER A 136 12.29 0.67 3.59
C SER A 136 12.59 0.76 2.10
N GLY A 137 11.65 1.27 1.31
CA GLY A 137 11.68 1.27 -0.16
C GLY A 137 10.86 0.13 -0.77
N ASP A 138 10.24 -0.71 0.04
CA ASP A 138 9.28 -1.71 -0.43
C ASP A 138 7.99 -1.03 -0.87
N LEU A 139 7.34 -1.56 -1.89
CA LEU A 139 6.06 -1.06 -2.36
C LEU A 139 5.06 -2.19 -2.53
N PHE A 140 3.78 -1.83 -2.50
CA PHE A 140 2.70 -2.76 -2.78
C PHE A 140 1.56 -2.10 -3.55
N ALA A 141 0.80 -2.93 -4.25
CA ALA A 141 -0.53 -2.61 -4.75
C ALA A 141 -1.49 -3.72 -4.35
N PHE A 142 -2.73 -3.39 -4.05
CA PHE A 142 -3.74 -4.36 -3.65
C PHE A 142 -5.11 -3.97 -4.19
N ARG A 143 -5.82 -4.94 -4.79
CA ARG A 143 -7.15 -4.77 -5.38
C ARG A 143 -8.20 -5.48 -4.54
N ASP A 144 -9.38 -4.86 -4.43
CA ASP A 144 -10.53 -5.44 -3.72
C ASP A 144 -10.95 -6.81 -4.28
N PRO A 145 -11.50 -7.71 -3.43
CA PRO A 145 -11.88 -9.05 -3.85
C PRO A 145 -13.10 -9.11 -4.77
N HIS A 146 -13.90 -8.03 -4.87
CA HIS A 146 -15.01 -7.93 -5.81
C HIS A 146 -14.59 -7.42 -7.18
N GLY A 147 -13.35 -6.89 -7.31
CA GLY A 147 -12.83 -6.35 -8.55
C GLY A 147 -13.52 -5.07 -9.03
N ILE A 148 -14.16 -4.31 -8.12
CA ILE A 148 -14.92 -3.10 -8.46
C ILE A 148 -14.02 -2.03 -9.09
N ARG A 149 -12.78 -1.90 -8.59
CA ARG A 149 -11.80 -0.96 -9.13
C ARG A 149 -10.79 -1.68 -10.01
N PRO A 150 -10.45 -1.14 -11.19
CA PRO A 150 -9.44 -1.76 -12.05
C PRO A 150 -8.03 -1.49 -11.55
N ALA A 151 -7.13 -2.44 -11.80
CA ALA A 151 -5.69 -2.29 -11.60
C ALA A 151 -4.93 -3.12 -12.62
N PHE A 152 -3.90 -2.53 -13.20
CA PHE A 152 -3.06 -3.14 -14.22
C PHE A 152 -1.60 -2.99 -13.85
N TYR A 153 -0.77 -3.91 -14.34
CA TYR A 153 0.66 -3.84 -14.11
C TYR A 153 1.46 -4.34 -15.32
N TYR A 154 2.67 -3.86 -15.39
CA TYR A 154 3.71 -4.33 -16.29
C TYR A 154 4.99 -4.51 -15.47
N ALA A 155 5.74 -5.56 -15.77
CA ALA A 155 7.02 -5.85 -15.14
C ALA A 155 8.02 -6.34 -16.19
N SER A 156 9.19 -5.73 -16.19
CA SER A 156 10.37 -6.12 -16.96
C SER A 156 11.60 -6.14 -16.04
N ASP A 157 12.77 -6.45 -16.61
CA ASP A 157 14.04 -6.38 -15.87
C ASP A 157 14.44 -4.95 -15.49
N GLU A 158 13.85 -3.94 -16.15
CA GLU A 158 14.20 -2.53 -15.96
C GLU A 158 13.19 -1.78 -15.10
N VAL A 159 11.89 -2.14 -15.18
CA VAL A 159 10.81 -1.39 -14.53
C VAL A 159 9.64 -2.24 -14.13
N ILE A 160 9.05 -1.92 -12.98
CA ILE A 160 7.76 -2.44 -12.53
C ILE A 160 6.81 -1.25 -12.40
N VAL A 161 5.66 -1.34 -13.06
CA VAL A 161 4.64 -0.28 -13.08
C VAL A 161 3.30 -0.84 -12.70
N VAL A 162 2.58 -0.13 -11.83
CA VAL A 162 1.17 -0.40 -11.52
C VAL A 162 0.37 0.86 -11.77
N ALA A 163 -0.76 0.74 -12.43
CA ALA A 163 -1.69 1.85 -12.69
C ALA A 163 -3.15 1.38 -12.63
N SER A 164 -4.05 2.32 -12.37
CA SER A 164 -5.50 2.07 -12.43
C SER A 164 -6.01 1.86 -13.84
N GLU A 165 -5.27 2.36 -14.86
CA GLU A 165 -5.70 2.36 -16.26
C GLU A 165 -4.65 1.68 -17.15
N ARG A 166 -5.07 0.64 -17.88
CA ARG A 166 -4.21 -0.06 -18.86
C ARG A 166 -3.62 0.86 -19.93
N PRO A 167 -4.39 1.78 -20.55
CA PRO A 167 -3.85 2.66 -21.60
C PRO A 167 -2.69 3.56 -21.13
N VAL A 168 -2.65 3.90 -19.86
CA VAL A 168 -1.56 4.72 -19.30
C VAL A 168 -0.22 3.99 -19.42
N ILE A 169 -0.19 2.72 -19.02
CA ILE A 169 1.03 1.89 -19.10
C ILE A 169 1.40 1.68 -20.57
N GLN A 170 0.43 1.33 -21.42
CA GLN A 170 0.67 1.08 -22.83
C GLN A 170 1.26 2.29 -23.55
N THR A 171 0.70 3.47 -23.32
CA THR A 171 1.14 4.69 -24.00
C THR A 171 2.51 5.15 -23.54
N VAL A 172 2.80 5.06 -22.24
CA VAL A 172 4.08 5.55 -21.69
C VAL A 172 5.24 4.65 -22.08
N PHE A 173 5.02 3.35 -22.14
CA PHE A 173 6.07 2.36 -22.40
C PHE A 173 6.02 1.76 -23.83
N ASP A 174 5.11 2.25 -24.69
CA ASP A 174 4.90 1.76 -26.08
C ASP A 174 4.70 0.24 -26.15
N LEU A 175 3.80 -0.27 -25.30
CA LEU A 175 3.57 -1.70 -25.13
C LEU A 175 2.31 -2.20 -25.84
N PRO A 176 2.33 -3.41 -26.40
CA PRO A 176 1.14 -4.07 -26.87
C PRO A 176 0.19 -4.43 -25.69
N VAL A 177 -1.10 -4.54 -25.96
CA VAL A 177 -2.13 -4.88 -24.96
C VAL A 177 -1.80 -6.15 -24.19
N THR A 178 -1.17 -7.11 -24.83
CA THR A 178 -0.86 -8.44 -24.28
C THR A 178 0.20 -8.43 -23.20
N GLU A 179 1.04 -7.39 -23.12
CA GLU A 179 2.10 -7.30 -22.12
C GLU A 179 1.64 -6.65 -20.81
N VAL A 180 0.56 -5.86 -20.87
CA VAL A 180 -0.02 -5.24 -19.67
C VAL A 180 -1.03 -6.18 -19.03
N LYS A 181 -0.68 -6.71 -17.89
CA LYS A 181 -1.47 -7.66 -17.12
C LYS A 181 -2.49 -6.95 -16.24
N GLU A 182 -3.61 -7.59 -15.99
CA GLU A 182 -4.57 -7.16 -14.99
C GLU A 182 -4.20 -7.76 -13.63
N LEU A 183 -4.26 -6.95 -12.57
CA LEU A 183 -4.23 -7.45 -11.21
C LEU A 183 -5.63 -7.97 -10.89
N MET A 184 -5.74 -9.27 -10.65
CA MET A 184 -7.04 -9.92 -10.44
C MET A 184 -7.67 -9.51 -9.11
N PRO A 185 -9.01 -9.63 -8.96
CA PRO A 185 -9.70 -9.37 -7.71
C PRO A 185 -9.06 -10.12 -6.52
N GLY A 186 -8.87 -9.42 -5.40
CA GLY A 186 -8.27 -9.96 -4.19
C GLY A 186 -6.76 -10.19 -4.25
N GLN A 187 -6.10 -9.83 -5.36
CA GLN A 187 -4.65 -9.97 -5.49
C GLN A 187 -3.91 -8.72 -5.03
N SER A 188 -2.70 -8.96 -4.54
CA SER A 188 -1.67 -7.95 -4.29
C SER A 188 -0.43 -8.16 -5.14
N ILE A 189 0.27 -7.06 -5.40
CA ILE A 189 1.66 -7.03 -5.85
C ILE A 189 2.48 -6.48 -4.71
N VAL A 190 3.53 -7.17 -4.32
CA VAL A 190 4.54 -6.68 -3.38
C VAL A 190 5.88 -6.66 -4.10
N VAL A 191 6.55 -5.53 -4.07
CA VAL A 191 7.89 -5.36 -4.63
C VAL A 191 8.83 -4.95 -3.50
N LYS A 192 9.81 -5.77 -3.23
CA LYS A 192 10.84 -5.50 -2.25
C LYS A 192 11.85 -4.49 -2.83
N ARG A 193 12.54 -3.78 -1.97
CA ARG A 193 13.57 -2.80 -2.34
C ARG A 193 14.64 -3.35 -3.31
N ASN A 194 14.91 -4.65 -3.25
CA ASN A 194 15.86 -5.33 -4.14
C ASN A 194 15.30 -5.66 -5.53
N GLY A 195 14.06 -5.22 -5.86
CA GLY A 195 13.38 -5.49 -7.12
C GLY A 195 12.61 -6.80 -7.18
N ASN A 196 12.69 -7.65 -6.16
CA ASN A 196 11.91 -8.89 -6.13
C ASN A 196 10.42 -8.57 -6.06
N MET A 197 9.68 -9.00 -7.10
CA MET A 197 8.24 -8.84 -7.21
C MET A 197 7.52 -10.16 -6.95
N LYS A 198 6.45 -10.10 -6.17
CA LYS A 198 5.54 -11.22 -5.93
C LYS A 198 4.10 -10.78 -6.13
N VAL A 199 3.33 -11.58 -6.88
CA VAL A 199 1.88 -11.43 -7.00
C VAL A 199 1.24 -12.54 -6.18
N SER A 200 0.34 -12.18 -5.26
CA SER A 200 -0.29 -13.13 -4.34
C SER A 200 -1.78 -12.87 -4.24
N THR A 201 -2.54 -13.92 -3.98
CA THR A 201 -3.96 -13.80 -3.64
C THR A 201 -4.09 -13.61 -2.14
N ILE A 202 -4.51 -12.42 -1.71
CA ILE A 202 -4.77 -12.07 -0.30
C ILE A 202 -6.13 -12.59 0.13
N HIS A 203 -7.15 -12.36 -0.71
CA HIS A 203 -8.50 -12.89 -0.52
C HIS A 203 -8.96 -13.57 -1.80
N PRO A 204 -9.76 -14.65 -1.70
CA PRO A 204 -10.43 -15.22 -2.86
C PRO A 204 -11.29 -14.15 -3.55
N ALA A 205 -11.35 -14.19 -4.88
CA ALA A 205 -12.31 -13.38 -5.62
C ALA A 205 -13.74 -13.74 -5.20
N VAL A 206 -14.56 -12.72 -5.01
CA VAL A 206 -15.98 -12.89 -4.72
C VAL A 206 -16.72 -12.88 -6.05
N GLU A 207 -17.38 -14.00 -6.39
CA GLU A 207 -18.28 -14.06 -7.54
C GLU A 207 -19.53 -13.20 -7.24
N VAL A 208 -19.83 -12.30 -8.20
CA VAL A 208 -21.00 -11.41 -8.15
C VAL A 208 -22.14 -12.03 -8.96
#